data_d2e74403a07ea4b1db7eaa1451889d24
#
_entry.id   d2e74403a07ea4b1db7eaa1451889d24
#
_cell.length_a   1.000
_cell.length_b   1.000
_cell.length_c   1.000
_cell.angle_alpha   90.00
_cell.angle_beta   90.00
_cell.angle_gamma   90.00
#
_symmetry.space_group_name_H-M   'P 1'
#
loop_
_entity.id
_entity.type
_entity.pdbx_description
1 polymer ?
#
loop_
_entity_poly.entity_id
_entity_poly.type
_entity_poly.pdbx_seq_one_letter_code
_entity_poly.pdbx_strand_id
1 'polypeptide(L)'
;MSVVTETVHDGRAPGTILYLDGVSVSFDGFKALNDLSLYLDKGEMRAIIGPNGAGKTTMMDVITGKTRPDKGTVLFREDVDLTRHDEADIARLGIGRKFQKPTVFESHTVWTNLELALKGERDLWRSLFFGLSGEQRDRIDRVLSTVRLRDSARRLAGELSHGQKQWLEIGMLLVQDPELLLVDEPVAGMTDAETESTGELLREINRSHSVVVVEHDMDFVRGLNSKVTVLHEGSVLAEGNLDQVQNDERVIEVYLGR
;
A
#
# COMPACT_ATOMS: atom_id res chain seq x y z
N MET A 1 -44.10 -2.38 24.22
CA MET A 1 -42.76 -1.80 24.49
C MET A 1 -41.86 -2.22 23.34
N SER A 2 -41.78 -1.35 22.32
CA SER A 2 -40.91 -1.58 21.15
C SER A 2 -39.54 -1.02 21.48
N VAL A 3 -38.55 -1.88 21.49
CA VAL A 3 -37.14 -1.47 21.60
C VAL A 3 -36.73 -0.93 20.24
N VAL A 4 -36.60 0.39 20.15
CA VAL A 4 -35.97 1.07 19.01
C VAL A 4 -34.49 0.85 19.18
N THR A 5 -33.91 -0.03 18.39
CA THR A 5 -32.45 -0.14 18.21
C THR A 5 -32.03 1.12 17.44
N GLU A 6 -31.46 2.09 18.13
CA GLU A 6 -30.69 3.17 17.50
C GLU A 6 -29.49 2.53 16.77
N THR A 7 -29.59 2.45 15.45
CA THR A 7 -28.45 2.25 14.58
C THR A 7 -27.64 3.53 14.66
N VAL A 8 -26.54 3.48 15.40
CA VAL A 8 -25.48 4.49 15.32
C VAL A 8 -25.01 4.52 13.86
N HIS A 9 -25.40 5.56 13.13
CA HIS A 9 -24.87 5.86 11.80
C HIS A 9 -23.43 6.32 12.01
N ASP A 10 -22.53 5.36 11.87
CA ASP A 10 -21.09 5.46 11.97
C ASP A 10 -20.50 6.10 10.71
N GLY A 11 -20.89 7.26 10.30
CA GLY A 11 -20.32 8.16 9.26
C GLY A 11 -19.65 7.56 8.01
N ARG A 12 -19.69 6.22 7.83
CA ARG A 12 -19.02 5.48 6.76
C ARG A 12 -19.85 5.52 5.49
N ALA A 13 -19.21 5.90 4.37
CA ALA A 13 -19.82 5.74 3.06
C ALA A 13 -19.82 4.25 2.67
N PRO A 14 -20.88 3.74 2.03
CA PRO A 14 -20.88 2.39 1.47
C PRO A 14 -19.73 2.24 0.47
N GLY A 15 -18.86 1.23 0.69
CA GLY A 15 -17.73 0.95 -0.19
C GLY A 15 -16.36 1.37 0.35
N THR A 16 -16.24 1.82 1.60
CA THR A 16 -14.96 2.13 2.24
C THR A 16 -14.13 0.86 2.45
N ILE A 17 -12.89 0.86 1.93
CA ILE A 17 -11.95 -0.26 2.08
C ILE A 17 -11.10 -0.13 3.33
N LEU A 18 -10.72 1.09 3.71
CA LEU A 18 -9.90 1.40 4.87
C LEU A 18 -10.45 2.60 5.62
N TYR A 19 -10.58 2.47 6.93
CA TYR A 19 -11.05 3.52 7.82
C TYR A 19 -10.18 3.63 9.06
N LEU A 20 -9.58 4.78 9.25
CA LEU A 20 -8.85 5.17 10.44
C LEU A 20 -9.63 6.29 11.12
N ASP A 21 -9.83 6.20 12.44
CA ASP A 21 -10.54 7.21 13.22
C ASP A 21 -9.83 7.45 14.55
N GLY A 22 -9.39 8.69 14.76
CA GLY A 22 -8.75 9.13 16.00
C GLY A 22 -7.46 8.38 16.35
N VAL A 23 -6.76 7.84 15.34
CA VAL A 23 -5.59 6.98 15.55
C VAL A 23 -4.42 7.78 16.10
N SER A 24 -3.91 7.36 17.27
CA SER A 24 -2.75 7.98 17.91
C SER A 24 -1.70 6.93 18.26
N VAL A 25 -0.42 7.27 18.01
CA VAL A 25 0.75 6.44 18.30
C VAL A 25 1.84 7.30 18.91
N SER A 26 2.39 6.86 20.05
CA SER A 26 3.51 7.55 20.69
C SER A 26 4.70 6.61 20.89
N PHE A 27 5.90 7.11 20.62
CA PHE A 27 7.17 6.44 20.90
C PHE A 27 7.98 7.30 21.87
N ASP A 28 8.27 6.80 23.07
CA ASP A 28 9.07 7.50 24.08
C ASP A 28 8.62 8.95 24.35
N GLY A 29 7.31 9.21 24.32
CA GLY A 29 6.71 10.52 24.51
C GLY A 29 6.59 11.38 23.25
N PHE A 30 7.18 10.97 22.13
CA PHE A 30 6.98 11.62 20.85
C PHE A 30 5.72 11.05 20.17
N LYS A 31 4.79 11.92 19.82
CA LYS A 31 3.57 11.54 19.06
C LYS A 31 3.89 11.41 17.58
N ALA A 32 3.96 10.19 17.10
CA ALA A 32 4.16 9.89 15.68
C ALA A 32 2.87 9.95 14.87
N LEU A 33 1.73 9.57 15.48
CA LEU A 33 0.38 9.87 14.98
C LEU A 33 -0.41 10.56 16.11
N ASN A 34 -1.20 11.56 15.72
CA ASN A 34 -1.93 12.41 16.64
C ASN A 34 -3.36 12.63 16.11
N ASP A 35 -4.30 11.83 16.60
CA ASP A 35 -5.71 11.92 16.22
C ASP A 35 -5.94 11.80 14.70
N LEU A 36 -5.19 10.89 14.06
CA LEU A 36 -5.24 10.69 12.60
C LEU A 36 -6.56 10.04 12.21
N SER A 37 -7.33 10.73 11.37
CA SER A 37 -8.55 10.19 10.76
C SER A 37 -8.41 10.25 9.23
N LEU A 38 -8.62 9.11 8.57
CA LEU A 38 -8.48 8.92 7.13
C LEU A 38 -9.41 7.80 6.67
N TYR A 39 -10.07 7.98 5.55
CA TYR A 39 -10.82 6.90 4.89
C TYR A 39 -10.42 6.78 3.42
N LEU A 40 -10.48 5.56 2.91
CA LEU A 40 -10.17 5.21 1.54
C LEU A 40 -11.32 4.37 0.97
N ASP A 41 -11.82 4.75 -0.18
CA ASP A 41 -12.88 4.01 -0.86
C ASP A 41 -12.31 2.82 -1.65
N LYS A 42 -13.13 1.79 -1.87
CA LYS A 42 -12.75 0.64 -2.68
C LYS A 42 -12.45 1.05 -4.12
N GLY A 43 -11.29 0.63 -4.64
CA GLY A 43 -10.81 0.99 -5.97
C GLY A 43 -10.20 2.39 -6.06
N GLU A 44 -10.10 3.11 -4.94
CA GLU A 44 -9.44 4.42 -4.91
C GLU A 44 -7.92 4.29 -5.00
N MET A 45 -7.28 5.26 -5.71
CA MET A 45 -5.86 5.55 -5.59
C MET A 45 -5.67 6.80 -4.75
N ARG A 46 -4.86 6.67 -3.69
CA ARG A 46 -4.56 7.76 -2.77
C ARG A 46 -3.06 7.99 -2.68
N ALA A 47 -2.62 9.20 -2.96
CA ALA A 47 -1.25 9.61 -2.65
C ALA A 47 -1.19 10.25 -1.25
N ILE A 48 -0.25 9.79 -0.45
CA ILE A 48 0.05 10.35 0.87
C ILE A 48 1.38 11.10 0.80
N ILE A 49 1.34 12.38 1.03
CA ILE A 49 2.52 13.24 1.02
C ILE A 49 2.71 13.90 2.38
N GLY A 50 3.87 14.51 2.60
CA GLY A 50 4.18 15.23 3.83
C GLY A 50 5.68 15.22 4.11
N PRO A 51 6.18 16.12 4.97
CA PRO A 51 7.60 16.18 5.32
C PRO A 51 8.07 14.92 6.04
N ASN A 52 9.39 14.79 6.21
CA ASN A 52 9.96 13.73 7.04
C ASN A 52 9.47 13.90 8.47
N GLY A 53 9.09 12.76 9.10
CA GLY A 53 8.51 12.79 10.45
C GLY A 53 7.00 13.09 10.50
N ALA A 54 6.33 13.33 9.38
CA ALA A 54 4.88 13.59 9.34
C ALA A 54 3.98 12.42 9.78
N GLY A 55 4.56 11.22 10.00
CA GLY A 55 3.80 10.04 10.42
C GLY A 55 3.46 9.04 9.31
N LYS A 56 3.89 9.28 8.07
CA LYS A 56 3.55 8.43 6.91
C LYS A 56 3.89 6.95 7.11
N THR A 57 5.12 6.65 7.50
CA THR A 57 5.58 5.27 7.76
C THR A 57 4.84 4.65 8.94
N THR A 58 4.63 5.43 10.03
CA THR A 58 3.88 4.95 11.21
C THR A 58 2.43 4.63 10.86
N MET A 59 1.78 5.45 10.02
CA MET A 59 0.44 5.16 9.51
C MET A 59 0.41 3.82 8.76
N MET A 60 1.36 3.59 7.85
CA MET A 60 1.46 2.31 7.15
C MET A 60 1.78 1.14 8.09
N ASP A 61 2.62 1.34 9.09
CA ASP A 61 2.96 0.35 10.12
C ASP A 61 1.72 -0.01 10.96
N VAL A 62 0.83 0.95 11.24
CA VAL A 62 -0.45 0.70 11.93
C VAL A 62 -1.40 -0.11 11.05
N ILE A 63 -1.56 0.26 9.77
CA ILE A 63 -2.45 -0.45 8.84
C ILE A 63 -2.00 -1.90 8.64
N THR A 64 -0.70 -2.16 8.68
CA THR A 64 -0.14 -3.51 8.50
C THR A 64 0.02 -4.30 9.80
N GLY A 65 -0.36 -3.74 10.96
CA GLY A 65 -0.27 -4.42 12.26
C GLY A 65 1.13 -4.48 12.88
N LYS A 66 2.13 -3.89 12.23
CA LYS A 66 3.50 -3.80 12.73
C LYS A 66 3.61 -2.89 13.95
N THR A 67 2.77 -1.85 14.02
CA THR A 67 2.63 -0.95 15.16
C THR A 67 1.19 -0.95 15.62
N ARG A 68 0.96 -1.17 16.93
CA ARG A 68 -0.38 -1.05 17.51
C ARG A 68 -0.62 0.40 17.93
N PRO A 69 -1.78 0.99 17.62
CA PRO A 69 -2.11 2.32 18.07
C PRO A 69 -2.40 2.36 19.58
N ASP A 70 -2.08 3.47 20.22
CA ASP A 70 -2.43 3.73 21.63
C ASP A 70 -3.93 4.01 21.77
N LYS A 71 -4.53 4.63 20.74
CA LYS A 71 -5.95 5.02 20.67
C LYS A 71 -6.43 4.98 19.21
N GLY A 72 -7.75 5.00 19.06
CA GLY A 72 -8.43 5.08 17.79
C GLY A 72 -8.84 3.72 17.25
N THR A 73 -9.44 3.74 16.08
CA THR A 73 -9.99 2.57 15.39
C THR A 73 -9.35 2.44 14.02
N VAL A 74 -9.03 1.21 13.61
CA VAL A 74 -8.49 0.91 12.28
C VAL A 74 -9.27 -0.25 11.69
N LEU A 75 -10.12 0.02 10.71
CA LEU A 75 -10.97 -0.98 10.10
C LEU A 75 -10.60 -1.20 8.64
N PHE A 76 -10.57 -2.45 8.26
CA PHE A 76 -10.43 -2.89 6.87
C PHE A 76 -11.75 -3.47 6.39
N ARG A 77 -12.16 -3.11 5.16
CA ARG A 77 -13.53 -3.27 4.72
C ARG A 77 -14.45 -2.55 5.72
N GLU A 78 -15.61 -3.04 5.99
CA GLU A 78 -16.56 -2.33 6.87
C GLU A 78 -16.43 -2.72 8.35
N ASP A 79 -15.89 -3.92 8.65
CA ASP A 79 -16.02 -4.57 9.95
C ASP A 79 -14.75 -5.21 10.52
N VAL A 80 -13.67 -5.34 9.76
CA VAL A 80 -12.46 -6.02 10.21
C VAL A 80 -11.56 -5.08 11.00
N ASP A 81 -11.53 -5.20 12.32
CA ASP A 81 -10.66 -4.43 13.21
C ASP A 81 -9.20 -4.92 13.11
N LEU A 82 -8.37 -4.15 12.38
CA LEU A 82 -6.97 -4.51 12.15
C LEU A 82 -6.12 -4.52 13.43
N THR A 83 -6.53 -3.80 14.47
CA THR A 83 -5.78 -3.74 15.74
C THR A 83 -5.75 -5.08 16.48
N ARG A 84 -6.61 -6.03 16.08
CA ARG A 84 -6.72 -7.37 16.66
C ARG A 84 -5.96 -8.45 15.89
N HIS A 85 -5.34 -8.08 14.78
CA HIS A 85 -4.63 -8.99 13.89
C HIS A 85 -3.13 -8.74 13.93
N ASP A 86 -2.32 -9.76 13.62
CA ASP A 86 -0.90 -9.60 13.37
C ASP A 86 -0.61 -9.31 11.88
N GLU A 87 0.65 -8.99 11.54
CA GLU A 87 1.06 -8.68 10.17
C GLU A 87 0.72 -9.81 9.18
N ALA A 88 0.89 -11.07 9.60
CA ALA A 88 0.64 -12.22 8.73
C ALA A 88 -0.86 -12.39 8.46
N ASP A 89 -1.71 -12.18 9.47
CA ASP A 89 -3.15 -12.22 9.32
C ASP A 89 -3.65 -11.09 8.43
N ILE A 90 -3.14 -9.85 8.63
CA ILE A 90 -3.48 -8.69 7.81
C ILE A 90 -3.10 -8.92 6.33
N ALA A 91 -1.93 -9.50 6.08
CA ALA A 91 -1.56 -9.89 4.72
C ALA A 91 -2.53 -10.93 4.11
N ARG A 92 -3.00 -11.91 4.91
CA ARG A 92 -4.00 -12.90 4.47
C ARG A 92 -5.37 -12.28 4.23
N LEU A 93 -5.73 -11.25 4.98
CA LEU A 93 -6.96 -10.49 4.77
C LEU A 93 -6.98 -9.73 3.44
N GLY A 94 -5.83 -9.49 2.84
CA GLY A 94 -5.73 -8.86 1.52
C GLY A 94 -5.13 -7.46 1.53
N ILE A 95 -4.32 -7.12 2.54
CA ILE A 95 -3.52 -5.90 2.55
C ILE A 95 -2.07 -6.28 2.23
N GLY A 96 -1.57 -5.81 1.08
CA GLY A 96 -0.18 -5.98 0.67
C GLY A 96 0.63 -4.70 0.89
N ARG A 97 1.85 -4.81 1.42
CA ARG A 97 2.75 -3.66 1.56
C ARG A 97 4.10 -3.90 0.89
N LYS A 98 4.49 -2.99 0.01
CA LYS A 98 5.84 -2.87 -0.50
C LYS A 98 6.65 -1.99 0.46
N PHE A 99 7.75 -2.54 0.96
CA PHE A 99 8.68 -1.81 1.82
C PHE A 99 9.72 -1.04 0.99
N GLN A 100 10.38 -0.06 1.60
CA GLN A 100 11.44 0.74 0.94
C GLN A 100 12.66 -0.12 0.53
N LYS A 101 13.03 -1.11 1.34
CA LYS A 101 14.16 -2.00 1.00
C LYS A 101 13.70 -3.16 0.13
N PRO A 102 14.40 -3.42 -1.00
CA PRO A 102 14.08 -4.56 -1.85
C PRO A 102 14.11 -5.89 -1.09
N THR A 103 13.06 -6.69 -1.30
CA THR A 103 12.87 -8.00 -0.66
C THR A 103 12.95 -9.16 -1.66
N VAL A 104 13.49 -8.91 -2.86
CA VAL A 104 13.65 -9.93 -3.90
C VAL A 104 14.76 -10.91 -3.56
N PHE A 105 14.54 -12.18 -3.86
CA PHE A 105 15.56 -13.22 -3.75
C PHE A 105 16.46 -13.18 -4.99
N GLU A 106 17.56 -12.45 -4.90
CA GLU A 106 18.45 -12.14 -6.05
C GLU A 106 19.04 -13.39 -6.72
N SER A 107 19.28 -14.47 -5.97
CA SER A 107 19.78 -15.75 -6.48
C SER A 107 18.74 -16.62 -7.17
N HIS A 108 17.49 -16.19 -7.19
CA HIS A 108 16.37 -16.91 -7.80
C HIS A 108 15.90 -16.18 -9.06
N THR A 109 15.24 -16.91 -9.96
CA THR A 109 14.65 -16.29 -11.16
C THR A 109 13.49 -15.38 -10.78
N VAL A 110 13.12 -14.46 -11.69
CA VAL A 110 11.91 -13.62 -11.56
C VAL A 110 10.69 -14.50 -11.34
N TRP A 111 10.54 -15.58 -12.13
CA TRP A 111 9.46 -16.56 -11.97
C TRP A 111 9.44 -17.16 -10.56
N THR A 112 10.59 -17.64 -10.07
CA THR A 112 10.68 -18.30 -8.76
C THR A 112 10.36 -17.32 -7.61
N ASN A 113 10.71 -16.03 -7.73
CA ASN A 113 10.32 -15.01 -6.76
C ASN A 113 8.79 -14.91 -6.66
N LEU A 114 8.07 -14.87 -7.78
CA LEU A 114 6.61 -14.83 -7.81
C LEU A 114 5.99 -16.14 -7.28
N GLU A 115 6.57 -17.29 -7.62
CA GLU A 115 6.15 -18.59 -7.11
C GLU A 115 6.26 -18.67 -5.58
N LEU A 116 7.36 -18.17 -5.00
CA LEU A 116 7.57 -18.13 -3.55
C LEU A 116 6.59 -17.18 -2.84
N ALA A 117 6.14 -16.13 -3.52
CA ALA A 117 5.20 -15.16 -3.00
C ALA A 117 3.73 -15.64 -3.07
N LEU A 118 3.42 -16.68 -3.85
CA LEU A 118 2.06 -17.20 -3.94
C LEU A 118 1.52 -17.62 -2.56
N LYS A 119 0.30 -17.15 -2.24
CA LYS A 119 -0.48 -17.71 -1.13
C LYS A 119 -0.84 -19.18 -1.47
N GLY A 120 -0.46 -20.08 -0.62
CA GLY A 120 -0.97 -21.45 -0.65
C GLY A 120 -1.09 -21.96 0.77
N GLU A 121 -2.11 -22.77 1.05
CA GLU A 121 -1.96 -23.74 2.14
C GLU A 121 -0.71 -24.57 1.77
N ARG A 122 0.41 -24.22 2.39
CA ARG A 122 1.62 -25.02 2.33
C ARG A 122 1.37 -26.26 3.18
N ASP A 123 0.55 -27.15 2.66
CA ASP A 123 0.63 -28.55 3.00
C ASP A 123 2.06 -28.94 2.58
N LEU A 124 2.95 -29.06 3.57
CA LEU A 124 4.37 -29.40 3.38
C LEU A 124 4.52 -30.62 2.46
N TRP A 125 3.57 -31.53 2.48
CA TRP A 125 3.50 -32.73 1.64
C TRP A 125 3.14 -32.42 0.18
N ARG A 126 2.25 -31.46 -0.08
CA ARG A 126 1.91 -31.03 -1.44
C ARG A 126 3.05 -30.24 -2.10
N SER A 127 3.72 -29.36 -1.35
CA SER A 127 4.88 -28.61 -1.85
C SER A 127 6.05 -29.49 -2.26
N LEU A 128 6.21 -30.66 -1.63
CA LEU A 128 7.28 -31.62 -1.95
C LEU A 128 6.99 -32.49 -3.19
N PHE A 129 5.71 -32.68 -3.56
CA PHE A 129 5.32 -33.66 -4.58
C PHE A 129 4.49 -33.10 -5.75
N PHE A 130 3.96 -31.89 -5.66
CA PHE A 130 3.13 -31.31 -6.72
C PHE A 130 3.64 -29.93 -7.13
N GLY A 131 3.96 -29.77 -8.42
CA GLY A 131 4.25 -28.47 -9.01
C GLY A 131 3.02 -27.54 -8.99
N LEU A 132 3.21 -26.29 -9.37
CA LEU A 132 2.14 -25.28 -9.49
C LEU A 132 0.94 -25.83 -10.27
N SER A 133 -0.28 -25.51 -9.81
CA SER A 133 -1.49 -25.76 -10.59
C SER A 133 -1.50 -24.93 -11.88
N GLY A 134 -2.34 -25.29 -12.84
CA GLY A 134 -2.52 -24.49 -14.05
C GLY A 134 -2.95 -23.06 -13.71
N GLU A 135 -3.90 -22.89 -12.80
CA GLU A 135 -4.40 -21.57 -12.35
C GLU A 135 -3.29 -20.71 -11.71
N GLN A 136 -2.42 -21.33 -10.90
CA GLN A 136 -1.28 -20.65 -10.28
C GLN A 136 -0.27 -20.16 -11.33
N ARG A 137 0.01 -20.99 -12.35
CA ARG A 137 0.89 -20.61 -13.47
C ARG A 137 0.30 -19.46 -14.26
N ASP A 138 -0.98 -19.54 -14.63
CA ASP A 138 -1.68 -18.50 -15.36
C ASP A 138 -1.70 -17.19 -14.58
N ARG A 139 -1.78 -17.25 -13.26
CA ARG A 139 -1.70 -16.09 -12.39
C ARG A 139 -0.33 -15.45 -12.42
N ILE A 140 0.76 -16.22 -12.30
CA ILE A 140 2.13 -15.72 -12.43
C ILE A 140 2.33 -15.09 -13.82
N ASP A 141 1.86 -15.72 -14.88
CA ASP A 141 1.98 -15.20 -16.25
C ASP A 141 1.25 -13.87 -16.43
N ARG A 142 0.05 -13.73 -15.86
CA ARG A 142 -0.70 -12.45 -15.86
C ARG A 142 0.08 -11.38 -15.09
N VAL A 143 0.56 -11.67 -13.89
CA VAL A 143 1.34 -10.72 -13.09
C VAL A 143 2.62 -10.31 -13.80
N LEU A 144 3.36 -11.25 -14.39
CA LEU A 144 4.57 -10.96 -15.19
C LEU A 144 4.28 -9.99 -16.35
N SER A 145 3.12 -10.13 -16.97
CA SER A 145 2.69 -9.23 -18.04
C SER A 145 2.37 -7.84 -17.49
N THR A 146 1.62 -7.75 -16.37
CA THR A 146 1.28 -6.50 -15.70
C THR A 146 2.54 -5.75 -15.27
N VAL A 147 3.47 -6.40 -14.57
CA VAL A 147 4.73 -5.77 -14.11
C VAL A 147 5.82 -5.70 -15.19
N ARG A 148 5.49 -6.00 -16.46
CA ARG A 148 6.39 -5.84 -17.63
C ARG A 148 7.68 -6.66 -17.54
N LEU A 149 7.66 -7.80 -16.83
CA LEU A 149 8.82 -8.68 -16.63
C LEU A 149 8.70 -10.04 -17.33
N ARG A 150 7.74 -10.19 -18.27
CA ARG A 150 7.49 -11.48 -18.94
C ARG A 150 8.73 -12.02 -19.65
N ASP A 151 9.44 -11.15 -20.39
CA ASP A 151 10.65 -11.54 -21.11
C ASP A 151 11.84 -11.85 -20.20
N SER A 152 11.77 -11.36 -18.96
CA SER A 152 12.78 -11.58 -17.91
C SER A 152 12.44 -12.72 -16.96
N ALA A 153 11.35 -13.45 -17.17
CA ALA A 153 10.83 -14.47 -16.26
C ALA A 153 11.88 -15.52 -15.83
N ARG A 154 12.80 -15.87 -16.72
CA ARG A 154 13.86 -16.88 -16.48
C ARG A 154 15.19 -16.27 -16.04
N ARG A 155 15.34 -14.96 -16.04
CA ARG A 155 16.55 -14.28 -15.57
C ARG A 155 16.62 -14.30 -14.05
N LEU A 156 17.80 -14.26 -13.49
CA LEU A 156 18.00 -14.06 -12.04
C LEU A 156 17.52 -12.66 -11.65
N ALA A 157 16.85 -12.53 -10.51
CA ALA A 157 16.37 -11.23 -10.02
C ALA A 157 17.56 -10.28 -9.72
N GLY A 158 18.74 -10.83 -9.37
CA GLY A 158 19.95 -10.04 -9.19
C GLY A 158 20.42 -9.29 -10.43
N GLU A 159 20.07 -9.78 -11.64
CA GLU A 159 20.45 -9.18 -12.94
C GLU A 159 19.49 -8.08 -13.41
N LEU A 160 18.42 -7.83 -12.69
CA LEU A 160 17.46 -6.80 -13.01
C LEU A 160 17.99 -5.40 -12.66
N SER A 161 17.55 -4.38 -13.41
CA SER A 161 17.76 -2.99 -12.99
C SER A 161 17.07 -2.69 -11.66
N HIS A 162 17.40 -1.57 -11.03
CA HIS A 162 16.76 -1.16 -9.80
C HIS A 162 15.24 -1.03 -9.97
N GLY A 163 14.77 -0.34 -10.99
CA GLY A 163 13.35 -0.21 -11.30
C GLY A 163 12.66 -1.55 -11.56
N GLN A 164 13.32 -2.46 -12.32
CA GLN A 164 12.78 -3.80 -12.57
C GLN A 164 12.67 -4.62 -11.27
N LYS A 165 13.60 -4.48 -10.31
CA LYS A 165 13.48 -5.12 -8.99
C LYS A 165 12.27 -4.58 -8.22
N GLN A 166 12.01 -3.28 -8.27
CA GLN A 166 10.84 -2.65 -7.67
C GLN A 166 9.53 -3.19 -8.30
N TRP A 167 9.49 -3.35 -9.63
CA TRP A 167 8.33 -3.95 -10.31
C TRP A 167 8.14 -5.42 -9.95
N LEU A 168 9.24 -6.18 -9.77
CA LEU A 168 9.15 -7.55 -9.29
C LEU A 168 8.54 -7.62 -7.88
N GLU A 169 8.91 -6.72 -6.99
CA GLU A 169 8.30 -6.64 -5.64
C GLU A 169 6.81 -6.34 -5.68
N ILE A 170 6.40 -5.38 -6.53
CA ILE A 170 4.97 -5.13 -6.76
C ILE A 170 4.30 -6.41 -7.30
N GLY A 171 4.95 -7.13 -8.22
CA GLY A 171 4.48 -8.42 -8.73
C GLY A 171 4.32 -9.47 -7.63
N MET A 172 5.27 -9.56 -6.69
CA MET A 172 5.19 -10.47 -5.54
C MET A 172 4.01 -10.17 -4.62
N LEU A 173 3.57 -8.92 -4.55
CA LEU A 173 2.32 -8.56 -3.86
C LEU A 173 1.10 -8.91 -4.70
N LEU A 174 1.10 -8.56 -5.98
CA LEU A 174 -0.04 -8.79 -6.88
C LEU A 174 -0.37 -10.27 -7.03
N VAL A 175 0.64 -11.14 -7.02
CA VAL A 175 0.41 -12.59 -7.11
C VAL A 175 -0.35 -13.14 -5.89
N GLN A 176 -0.42 -12.39 -4.80
CA GLN A 176 -1.21 -12.70 -3.61
C GLN A 176 -2.64 -12.15 -3.65
N ASP A 177 -3.01 -11.36 -4.70
CA ASP A 177 -4.33 -10.78 -4.92
C ASP A 177 -4.83 -9.90 -3.76
N PRO A 178 -4.08 -8.88 -3.38
CA PRO A 178 -4.50 -7.99 -2.31
C PRO A 178 -5.66 -7.11 -2.79
N GLU A 179 -6.59 -6.76 -1.91
CA GLU A 179 -7.60 -5.74 -2.20
C GLU A 179 -7.06 -4.32 -2.02
N LEU A 180 -6.07 -4.18 -1.12
CA LEU A 180 -5.39 -2.93 -0.84
C LEU A 180 -3.88 -3.10 -0.95
N LEU A 181 -3.23 -2.31 -1.80
CA LEU A 181 -1.78 -2.18 -1.87
C LEU A 181 -1.32 -0.90 -1.19
N LEU A 182 -0.33 -1.05 -0.33
CA LEU A 182 0.42 0.05 0.28
C LEU A 182 1.82 0.07 -0.36
N VAL A 183 2.15 1.16 -1.05
CA VAL A 183 3.40 1.28 -1.80
C VAL A 183 4.19 2.47 -1.26
N ASP A 184 5.35 2.20 -0.67
CA ASP A 184 6.19 3.20 -0.02
C ASP A 184 7.36 3.56 -0.94
N GLU A 185 7.42 4.84 -1.36
CA GLU A 185 8.43 5.41 -2.23
C GLU A 185 8.77 4.55 -3.47
N PRO A 186 7.77 4.24 -4.33
CA PRO A 186 7.96 3.29 -5.44
C PRO A 186 8.98 3.71 -6.49
N VAL A 187 9.30 5.01 -6.58
CA VAL A 187 10.18 5.55 -7.64
C VAL A 187 11.54 6.03 -7.12
N ALA A 188 11.84 5.81 -5.84
CA ALA A 188 13.13 6.19 -5.27
C ALA A 188 14.30 5.58 -6.04
N GLY A 189 15.21 6.42 -6.55
CA GLY A 189 16.40 6.00 -7.29
C GLY A 189 16.15 5.49 -8.71
N MET A 190 14.97 5.71 -9.27
CA MET A 190 14.63 5.41 -10.66
C MET A 190 15.04 6.53 -11.63
N THR A 191 15.24 6.17 -12.88
CA THR A 191 15.33 7.13 -13.98
C THR A 191 13.94 7.69 -14.31
N ASP A 192 13.88 8.85 -15.02
CA ASP A 192 12.60 9.47 -15.42
C ASP A 192 11.72 8.49 -16.22
N ALA A 193 12.30 7.70 -17.13
CA ALA A 193 11.57 6.71 -17.91
C ALA A 193 11.02 5.55 -17.05
N GLU A 194 11.77 5.09 -16.04
CA GLU A 194 11.29 4.08 -15.08
C GLU A 194 10.20 4.66 -14.17
N THR A 195 10.33 5.93 -13.75
CA THR A 195 9.34 6.66 -12.96
C THR A 195 8.00 6.78 -13.71
N GLU A 196 8.04 7.23 -14.98
CA GLU A 196 6.84 7.30 -15.82
C GLU A 196 6.17 5.93 -15.99
N SER A 197 6.99 4.91 -16.30
CA SER A 197 6.53 3.52 -16.44
C SER A 197 5.92 2.97 -15.15
N THR A 198 6.45 3.36 -13.98
CA THR A 198 5.92 2.97 -12.68
C THR A 198 4.57 3.64 -12.40
N GLY A 199 4.42 4.92 -12.78
CA GLY A 199 3.13 5.61 -12.69
C GLY A 199 2.05 4.95 -13.54
N GLU A 200 2.38 4.55 -14.77
CA GLU A 200 1.45 3.79 -15.63
C GLU A 200 1.08 2.44 -15.03
N LEU A 201 2.07 1.70 -14.49
CA LEU A 201 1.86 0.43 -13.82
C LEU A 201 0.90 0.57 -12.64
N LEU A 202 1.09 1.56 -11.77
CA LEU A 202 0.21 1.78 -10.61
C LEU A 202 -1.21 2.15 -11.04
N ARG A 203 -1.38 2.95 -12.10
CA ARG A 203 -2.72 3.25 -12.67
C ARG A 203 -3.39 2.02 -13.26
N GLU A 204 -2.63 1.11 -13.89
CA GLU A 204 -3.14 -0.17 -14.38
C GLU A 204 -3.60 -1.06 -13.22
N ILE A 205 -2.79 -1.20 -12.17
CA ILE A 205 -3.11 -1.96 -10.95
C ILE A 205 -4.37 -1.40 -10.27
N ASN A 206 -4.51 -0.08 -10.22
CA ASN A 206 -5.65 0.56 -9.57
C ASN A 206 -7.00 0.25 -10.23
N ARG A 207 -7.04 -0.24 -11.47
CA ARG A 207 -8.30 -0.66 -12.11
C ARG A 207 -8.99 -1.82 -11.39
N SER A 208 -8.26 -2.59 -10.62
CA SER A 208 -8.77 -3.78 -9.91
C SER A 208 -8.44 -3.82 -8.42
N HIS A 209 -7.57 -2.94 -7.95
CA HIS A 209 -7.10 -2.87 -6.55
C HIS A 209 -7.21 -1.45 -6.01
N SER A 210 -7.41 -1.30 -4.72
CA SER A 210 -7.18 -0.01 -4.04
C SER A 210 -5.69 0.19 -3.81
N VAL A 211 -5.18 1.41 -3.99
CA VAL A 211 -3.73 1.67 -3.91
C VAL A 211 -3.47 2.91 -3.06
N VAL A 212 -2.63 2.78 -2.06
CA VAL A 212 -2.06 3.91 -1.32
C VAL A 212 -0.59 4.03 -1.68
N VAL A 213 -0.19 5.21 -2.15
CA VAL A 213 1.19 5.53 -2.51
C VAL A 213 1.71 6.59 -1.57
N VAL A 214 2.77 6.29 -0.84
CA VAL A 214 3.52 7.29 -0.06
C VAL A 214 4.65 7.80 -0.92
N GLU A 215 4.69 9.11 -1.17
CA GLU A 215 5.68 9.71 -2.04
C GLU A 215 6.02 11.16 -1.64
N HIS A 216 7.15 11.63 -2.13
CA HIS A 216 7.61 13.01 -1.96
C HIS A 216 7.94 13.68 -3.31
N ASP A 217 7.97 12.93 -4.41
CA ASP A 217 8.11 13.42 -5.77
C ASP A 217 6.76 13.95 -6.29
N MET A 218 6.64 15.29 -6.37
CA MET A 218 5.39 15.95 -6.76
C MET A 218 5.03 15.75 -8.24
N ASP A 219 6.02 15.58 -9.11
CA ASP A 219 5.78 15.33 -10.54
C ASP A 219 5.24 13.93 -10.74
N PHE A 220 5.79 12.96 -10.03
CA PHE A 220 5.24 11.61 -10.01
C PHE A 220 3.81 11.57 -9.43
N VAL A 221 3.57 12.22 -8.28
CA VAL A 221 2.22 12.31 -7.68
C VAL A 221 1.23 12.96 -8.64
N ARG A 222 1.64 14.00 -9.37
CA ARG A 222 0.82 14.63 -10.41
C ARG A 222 0.47 13.64 -11.52
N GLY A 223 1.44 12.85 -11.96
CA GLY A 223 1.26 11.80 -12.97
C GLY A 223 0.27 10.71 -12.56
N LEU A 224 0.11 10.43 -11.26
CA LEU A 224 -0.85 9.44 -10.76
C LEU A 224 -2.31 9.86 -10.95
N ASN A 225 -2.59 11.17 -11.02
CA ASN A 225 -3.94 11.73 -11.09
C ASN A 225 -4.88 11.20 -9.99
N SER A 226 -4.36 11.11 -8.78
CA SER A 226 -5.02 10.55 -7.60
C SER A 226 -5.51 11.63 -6.64
N LYS A 227 -6.37 11.26 -5.70
CA LYS A 227 -6.62 12.09 -4.51
C LYS A 227 -5.35 12.11 -3.66
N VAL A 228 -5.02 13.27 -3.10
CA VAL A 228 -3.83 13.51 -2.29
C VAL A 228 -4.25 13.84 -0.86
N THR A 229 -3.58 13.22 0.11
CA THR A 229 -3.69 13.54 1.54
C THR A 229 -2.32 14.03 2.02
N VAL A 230 -2.28 15.19 2.63
CA VAL A 230 -1.08 15.74 3.27
C VAL A 230 -1.08 15.37 4.74
N LEU A 231 -0.03 14.69 5.19
CA LEU A 231 0.21 14.46 6.61
C LEU A 231 1.22 15.49 7.15
N HIS A 232 0.92 15.97 8.35
CA HIS A 232 1.82 16.82 9.12
C HIS A 232 1.63 16.55 10.62
N GLU A 233 2.74 16.38 11.35
CA GLU A 233 2.74 16.11 12.80
C GLU A 233 1.77 14.99 13.25
N GLY A 234 1.69 13.93 12.43
CA GLY A 234 0.86 12.77 12.72
C GLY A 234 -0.64 12.94 12.46
N SER A 235 -1.06 14.02 11.82
CA SER A 235 -2.46 14.33 11.51
C SER A 235 -2.65 14.63 10.03
N VAL A 236 -3.90 14.56 9.53
CA VAL A 236 -4.25 15.02 8.19
C VAL A 236 -4.32 16.54 8.18
N LEU A 237 -3.49 17.19 7.38
CA LEU A 237 -3.46 18.63 7.22
C LEU A 237 -4.42 19.11 6.12
N ALA A 238 -4.42 18.44 4.97
CA ALA A 238 -5.26 18.76 3.83
C ALA A 238 -5.53 17.53 2.97
N GLU A 239 -6.65 17.55 2.26
CA GLU A 239 -7.03 16.55 1.26
C GLU A 239 -7.65 17.20 0.03
N GLY A 240 -7.39 16.63 -1.15
CA GLY A 240 -7.94 17.11 -2.41
C GLY A 240 -7.20 16.56 -3.61
N ASN A 241 -7.39 17.15 -4.78
CA ASN A 241 -6.46 16.94 -5.89
C ASN A 241 -5.15 17.68 -5.63
N LEU A 242 -4.07 17.34 -6.36
CA LEU A 242 -2.76 17.90 -6.10
C LEU A 242 -2.75 19.44 -6.20
N ASP A 243 -3.47 20.01 -7.17
CA ASP A 243 -3.48 21.47 -7.35
C ASP A 243 -4.19 22.18 -6.18
N GLN A 244 -5.26 21.61 -5.64
CA GLN A 244 -5.93 22.13 -4.44
C GLN A 244 -4.99 22.11 -3.23
N VAL A 245 -4.32 20.99 -3.04
CA VAL A 245 -3.41 20.78 -1.90
C VAL A 245 -2.18 21.71 -1.99
N GLN A 246 -1.60 21.87 -3.18
CA GLN A 246 -0.44 22.77 -3.39
C GLN A 246 -0.76 24.24 -3.19
N ASN A 247 -2.02 24.64 -3.33
CA ASN A 247 -2.47 26.02 -3.11
C ASN A 247 -3.07 26.25 -1.70
N ASP A 248 -3.10 25.24 -0.83
CA ASP A 248 -3.53 25.39 0.57
C ASP A 248 -2.44 26.12 1.36
N GLU A 249 -2.78 27.28 1.95
CA GLU A 249 -1.82 28.10 2.71
C GLU A 249 -1.13 27.33 3.83
N ARG A 250 -1.84 26.44 4.51
CA ARG A 250 -1.29 25.58 5.60
C ARG A 250 -0.23 24.62 5.06
N VAL A 251 -0.46 24.06 3.87
CA VAL A 251 0.50 23.17 3.20
C VAL A 251 1.73 23.94 2.77
N ILE A 252 1.54 25.13 2.19
CA ILE A 252 2.64 26.02 1.79
C ILE A 252 3.52 26.37 2.99
N GLU A 253 2.93 26.75 4.12
CA GLU A 253 3.66 27.07 5.37
C GLU A 253 4.52 25.87 5.84
N VAL A 254 3.96 24.66 5.84
CA VAL A 254 4.67 23.44 6.26
C VAL A 254 5.85 23.11 5.36
N TYR A 255 5.71 23.26 4.03
CA TYR A 255 6.77 22.93 3.09
C TYR A 255 7.82 24.05 2.94
N LEU A 256 7.46 25.30 3.15
CA LEU A 256 8.38 26.44 3.08
C LEU A 256 9.02 26.81 4.43
N GLY A 257 8.56 26.19 5.54
CA GLY A 257 9.11 26.41 6.88
C GLY A 257 8.90 27.85 7.38
N ARG A 258 7.78 28.47 7.06
CA ARG A 258 7.41 29.83 7.48
C ARG A 258 6.37 29.79 8.57
#